data_8450f250be2c0097980d4aa757be8c17
#
_entry.id   8450f250be2c0097980d4aa757be8c17
#
_cell.length_a   1.000
_cell.length_b   1.000
_cell.length_c   1.000
_cell.angle_alpha   90.00
_cell.angle_beta   90.00
_cell.angle_gamma   90.00
#
_symmetry.space_group_name_H-M   'P 1'
#
loop_
_entity.id
_entity.type
_entity.pdbx_description
1 polymer ?
#
loop_
_entity_poly.entity_id
_entity_poly.type
_entity_poly.pdbx_seq_one_letter_code
_entity_poly.pdbx_strand_id
1 'polypeptide(L)'
;MFWQLWSELLLEWNLTKRYWFDQVAGLLASVLFFYSMVLGLENLTPEGLASLGLDVGPLLLLFAAFSMVVGTFQSVAYSVQSEAAQGTLEHLGLARGGLLWQLLLRSFVVGLEGIATSLLVLLPLALLLGVRLAPAPWWPLGLLLLYLAALGFALAMGALALYFKRVGGFFTIVQFLFLPYFFSLVRFEPWMAPLPFAPGAYLLRMGFTGEGPSLALVGLAAFQALLFLVLGFVAMAWVYAVVRRRGLLGRY
;
A
#
# COMPACT_ATOMS: atom_id res chain seq x y z
N MET A 1 5.46 23.97 6.39
CA MET A 1 4.64 22.80 6.12
C MET A 1 4.32 22.65 4.64
N PHE A 2 3.62 23.58 3.99
CA PHE A 2 3.32 23.52 2.55
C PHE A 2 4.57 23.38 1.66
N TRP A 3 5.61 24.20 1.90
CA TRP A 3 6.87 24.13 1.14
C TRP A 3 7.62 22.79 1.29
N GLN A 4 7.53 22.12 2.45
CA GLN A 4 8.15 20.82 2.65
C GLN A 4 7.42 19.74 1.87
N LEU A 5 6.08 19.75 1.89
CA LEU A 5 5.27 18.84 1.08
C LEU A 5 5.56 19.05 -0.43
N TRP A 6 5.63 20.30 -0.85
CA TRP A 6 5.94 20.65 -2.23
C TRP A 6 7.34 20.19 -2.66
N SER A 7 8.34 20.34 -1.78
CA SER A 7 9.70 19.84 -2.06
C SER A 7 9.77 18.33 -2.18
N GLU A 8 9.04 17.57 -1.34
CA GLU A 8 8.96 16.12 -1.44
C GLU A 8 8.23 15.67 -2.72
N LEU A 9 7.13 16.32 -3.09
CA LEU A 9 6.44 16.06 -4.37
C LEU A 9 7.35 16.32 -5.58
N LEU A 10 8.10 17.42 -5.57
CA LEU A 10 9.06 17.70 -6.64
C LEU A 10 10.21 16.69 -6.68
N LEU A 11 10.68 16.25 -5.53
CA LEU A 11 11.73 15.23 -5.44
C LEU A 11 11.24 13.93 -6.07
N GLU A 12 10.09 13.41 -5.64
CA GLU A 12 9.51 12.17 -6.19
C GLU A 12 9.22 12.30 -7.69
N TRP A 13 8.66 13.41 -8.13
CA TRP A 13 8.43 13.67 -9.55
C TRP A 13 9.71 13.63 -10.39
N ASN A 14 10.80 14.21 -9.87
CA ASN A 14 12.09 14.17 -10.55
C ASN A 14 12.72 12.77 -10.54
N LEU A 15 12.54 12.00 -9.45
CA LEU A 15 12.99 10.62 -9.36
C LEU A 15 12.21 9.75 -10.35
N THR A 16 10.89 9.86 -10.39
CA THR A 16 10.02 9.13 -11.33
C THR A 16 10.42 9.42 -12.78
N LYS A 17 10.68 10.70 -13.13
CA LYS A 17 11.18 11.06 -14.46
C LYS A 17 12.56 10.49 -14.76
N ARG A 18 13.48 10.54 -13.79
CA ARG A 18 14.85 10.03 -13.96
C ARG A 18 14.88 8.52 -14.13
N TYR A 19 14.03 7.81 -13.41
CA TYR A 19 13.93 6.35 -13.40
C TYR A 19 12.69 5.83 -14.12
N TRP A 20 12.17 6.57 -15.10
CA TRP A 20 10.94 6.23 -15.83
C TRP A 20 10.95 4.81 -16.41
N PHE A 21 12.10 4.34 -16.88
CA PHE A 21 12.23 2.98 -17.44
C PHE A 21 11.97 1.91 -16.37
N ASP A 22 12.50 2.08 -15.18
CA ASP A 22 12.28 1.17 -14.06
C ASP A 22 10.82 1.17 -13.61
N GLN A 23 10.20 2.35 -13.56
CA GLN A 23 8.76 2.50 -13.28
C GLN A 23 7.89 1.79 -14.32
N VAL A 24 8.18 1.98 -15.60
CA VAL A 24 7.46 1.31 -16.70
C VAL A 24 7.67 -0.21 -16.64
N ALA A 25 8.90 -0.66 -16.39
CA ALA A 25 9.21 -2.08 -16.25
C ALA A 25 8.45 -2.70 -15.06
N GLY A 26 8.38 -2.01 -13.91
CA GLY A 26 7.61 -2.44 -12.75
C GLY A 26 6.10 -2.52 -13.02
N LEU A 27 5.55 -1.53 -13.73
CA LEU A 27 4.15 -1.54 -14.18
C LEU A 27 3.87 -2.74 -15.09
N LEU A 28 4.70 -2.94 -16.11
CA LEU A 28 4.57 -4.07 -17.03
C LEU A 28 4.69 -5.42 -16.31
N ALA A 29 5.64 -5.56 -15.40
CA ALA A 29 5.80 -6.75 -14.57
C ALA A 29 4.53 -7.04 -13.75
N SER A 30 3.93 -6.03 -13.14
CA SER A 30 2.69 -6.15 -12.36
C SER A 30 1.50 -6.57 -13.24
N VAL A 31 1.37 -5.96 -14.44
CA VAL A 31 0.34 -6.32 -15.42
C VAL A 31 0.52 -7.76 -15.89
N LEU A 32 1.72 -8.14 -16.28
CA LEU A 32 2.03 -9.49 -16.76
C LEU A 32 1.83 -10.54 -15.66
N PHE A 33 2.23 -10.23 -14.43
CA PHE A 33 2.03 -11.13 -13.28
C PHE A 33 0.55 -11.43 -13.05
N PHE A 34 -0.29 -10.38 -12.95
CA PHE A 34 -1.71 -10.58 -12.72
C PHE A 34 -2.40 -11.27 -13.89
N TYR A 35 -2.09 -10.84 -15.12
CA TYR A 35 -2.65 -11.45 -16.33
C TYR A 35 -2.30 -12.93 -16.43
N SER A 36 -1.04 -13.29 -16.20
CA SER A 36 -0.59 -14.69 -16.19
C SER A 36 -1.26 -15.50 -15.10
N MET A 37 -1.49 -14.88 -13.93
CA MET A 37 -2.18 -15.53 -12.83
C MET A 37 -3.65 -15.83 -13.18
N VAL A 38 -4.37 -14.86 -13.80
CA VAL A 38 -5.76 -15.07 -14.24
C VAL A 38 -5.82 -16.18 -15.30
N LEU A 39 -4.96 -16.12 -16.32
CA LEU A 39 -4.87 -17.17 -17.35
C LEU A 39 -4.54 -18.54 -16.75
N GLY A 40 -3.63 -18.58 -15.77
CA GLY A 40 -3.30 -19.82 -15.06
C GLY A 40 -4.51 -20.41 -14.35
N LEU A 41 -5.25 -19.58 -13.60
CA LEU A 41 -6.46 -20.01 -12.90
C LEU A 41 -7.58 -20.45 -13.87
N GLU A 42 -7.77 -19.79 -15.01
CA GLU A 42 -8.74 -20.18 -16.03
C GLU A 42 -8.40 -21.54 -16.67
N ASN A 43 -7.12 -21.86 -16.83
CA ASN A 43 -6.68 -23.09 -17.48
C ASN A 43 -6.49 -24.28 -16.53
N LEU A 44 -6.38 -24.03 -15.22
CA LEU A 44 -6.17 -25.09 -14.22
C LEU A 44 -7.46 -25.81 -13.80
N THR A 45 -8.63 -25.20 -14.02
CA THR A 45 -9.91 -25.79 -13.65
C THR A 45 -10.79 -26.00 -14.90
N PRO A 46 -11.51 -27.15 -15.02
CA PRO A 46 -12.35 -27.44 -16.18
C PRO A 46 -13.42 -26.39 -16.49
N GLU A 47 -13.86 -25.69 -15.46
CA GLU A 47 -14.90 -24.64 -15.54
C GLU A 47 -14.32 -23.23 -15.31
N GLY A 48 -12.99 -23.10 -15.25
CA GLY A 48 -12.30 -21.82 -15.05
C GLY A 48 -12.57 -21.19 -13.68
N LEU A 49 -12.41 -19.88 -13.63
CA LEU A 49 -12.66 -19.06 -12.41
C LEU A 49 -14.11 -19.16 -11.92
N ALA A 50 -15.06 -19.41 -12.84
CA ALA A 50 -16.48 -19.55 -12.49
C ALA A 50 -16.76 -20.74 -11.56
N SER A 51 -16.04 -21.86 -11.72
CA SER A 51 -16.17 -23.02 -10.81
C SER A 51 -15.74 -22.71 -9.38
N LEU A 52 -14.78 -21.79 -9.25
CA LEU A 52 -14.33 -21.29 -7.95
C LEU A 52 -15.26 -20.19 -7.41
N GLY A 53 -16.29 -19.78 -8.18
CA GLY A 53 -17.17 -18.66 -7.86
C GLY A 53 -16.39 -17.34 -7.75
N LEU A 54 -15.31 -17.20 -8.54
CA LEU A 54 -14.47 -16.01 -8.57
C LEU A 54 -14.71 -15.25 -9.88
N ASP A 55 -15.12 -13.98 -9.75
CA ASP A 55 -15.23 -13.06 -10.87
C ASP A 55 -13.92 -12.30 -11.06
N VAL A 56 -13.50 -12.14 -12.30
CA VAL A 56 -12.25 -11.43 -12.67
C VAL A 56 -12.29 -9.97 -12.21
N GLY A 57 -13.44 -9.31 -12.29
CA GLY A 57 -13.57 -7.91 -11.89
C GLY A 57 -13.23 -7.64 -10.42
N PRO A 58 -13.86 -8.30 -9.45
CA PRO A 58 -13.49 -8.23 -8.04
C PRO A 58 -12.04 -8.62 -7.76
N LEU A 59 -11.52 -9.66 -8.42
CA LEU A 59 -10.11 -10.06 -8.29
C LEU A 59 -9.16 -8.94 -8.71
N LEU A 60 -9.44 -8.30 -9.83
CA LEU A 60 -8.65 -7.19 -10.36
C LEU A 60 -8.63 -6.00 -9.39
N LEU A 61 -9.78 -5.65 -8.80
CA LEU A 61 -9.87 -4.56 -7.82
C LEU A 61 -9.13 -4.88 -6.53
N LEU A 62 -9.21 -6.12 -6.07
CA LEU A 62 -8.48 -6.56 -4.87
C LEU A 62 -6.98 -6.68 -5.13
N PHE A 63 -6.57 -7.02 -6.35
CA PHE A 63 -5.16 -6.96 -6.73
C PHE A 63 -4.63 -5.51 -6.74
N ALA A 64 -5.40 -4.56 -7.26
CA ALA A 64 -5.04 -3.14 -7.18
C ALA A 64 -4.94 -2.65 -5.72
N ALA A 65 -5.89 -3.06 -4.86
CA ALA A 65 -5.86 -2.78 -3.43
C ALA A 65 -4.62 -3.40 -2.76
N PHE A 66 -4.31 -4.65 -3.06
CA PHE A 66 -3.11 -5.34 -2.61
C PHE A 66 -1.83 -4.60 -3.03
N SER A 67 -1.71 -4.26 -4.32
CA SER A 67 -0.53 -3.57 -4.86
C SER A 67 -0.32 -2.22 -4.19
N MET A 68 -1.40 -1.46 -3.95
CA MET A 68 -1.35 -0.19 -3.23
C MET A 68 -0.87 -0.37 -1.78
N VAL A 69 -1.42 -1.33 -1.05
CA VAL A 69 -1.04 -1.60 0.35
C VAL A 69 0.41 -2.02 0.44
N VAL A 70 0.84 -2.97 -0.42
CA VAL A 70 2.22 -3.47 -0.46
C VAL A 70 3.20 -2.36 -0.85
N GLY A 71 2.91 -1.61 -1.90
CA GLY A 71 3.73 -0.47 -2.32
C GLY A 71 3.89 0.55 -1.20
N THR A 72 2.81 0.91 -0.52
CA THR A 72 2.83 1.89 0.56
C THR A 72 3.66 1.40 1.75
N PHE A 73 3.50 0.17 2.22
CA PHE A 73 4.26 -0.27 3.39
C PHE A 73 5.74 -0.51 3.10
N GLN A 74 6.08 -0.97 1.90
CA GLN A 74 7.48 -1.17 1.51
C GLN A 74 8.21 0.16 1.32
N SER A 75 7.54 1.18 0.78
CA SER A 75 8.16 2.46 0.46
C SER A 75 8.78 3.15 1.68
N VAL A 76 8.06 3.19 2.81
CA VAL A 76 8.57 3.79 4.06
C VAL A 76 9.80 3.05 4.56
N ALA A 77 9.73 1.73 4.54
CA ALA A 77 10.80 0.90 5.04
C ALA A 77 12.05 0.98 4.16
N TYR A 78 11.88 0.98 2.84
CA TYR A 78 13.01 1.16 1.91
C TYR A 78 13.58 2.58 1.97
N SER A 79 12.74 3.60 2.16
CA SER A 79 13.21 4.97 2.38
C SER A 79 14.11 5.04 3.61
N VAL A 80 13.68 4.47 4.74
CA VAL A 80 14.50 4.42 5.97
C VAL A 80 15.82 3.68 5.74
N GLN A 81 15.78 2.53 5.04
CA GLN A 81 16.99 1.75 4.75
C GLN A 81 17.97 2.48 3.81
N SER A 82 17.45 3.15 2.78
CA SER A 82 18.28 3.89 1.82
C SER A 82 18.98 5.09 2.48
N GLU A 83 18.24 5.86 3.29
CA GLU A 83 18.80 6.98 4.05
C GLU A 83 19.85 6.49 5.07
N ALA A 84 19.58 5.36 5.68
CA ALA A 84 20.54 4.73 6.58
C ALA A 84 21.81 4.29 5.86
N ALA A 85 21.69 3.64 4.71
CA ALA A 85 22.84 3.20 3.91
C ALA A 85 23.68 4.36 3.37
N GLN A 86 23.05 5.52 3.13
CA GLN A 86 23.72 6.74 2.68
C GLN A 86 24.29 7.58 3.84
N GLY A 87 24.02 7.22 5.10
CA GLY A 87 24.44 7.98 6.27
C GLY A 87 23.71 9.31 6.45
N THR A 88 22.60 9.52 5.73
CA THR A 88 21.82 10.77 5.73
C THR A 88 20.72 10.82 6.80
N LEU A 89 20.48 9.72 7.50
CA LEU A 89 19.44 9.59 8.53
C LEU A 89 19.60 10.63 9.68
N GLU A 90 20.86 10.95 10.04
CA GLU A 90 21.14 11.97 11.05
C GLU A 90 20.78 13.38 10.55
N HIS A 91 21.04 13.67 9.29
CA HIS A 91 20.70 14.95 8.68
C HIS A 91 19.18 15.16 8.62
N LEU A 92 18.41 14.09 8.33
CA LEU A 92 16.94 14.14 8.41
C LEU A 92 16.44 14.42 9.83
N GLY A 93 17.15 13.92 10.84
CA GLY A 93 16.86 14.19 12.25
C GLY A 93 17.06 15.66 12.65
N LEU A 94 17.95 16.38 11.97
CA LEU A 94 18.22 17.80 12.17
C LEU A 94 17.32 18.73 11.34
N ALA A 95 16.57 18.19 10.39
CA ALA A 95 15.64 18.96 9.56
C ALA A 95 14.48 19.54 10.38
N ARG A 96 13.85 20.62 9.88
CA ARG A 96 12.67 21.23 10.50
C ARG A 96 11.54 20.20 10.64
N GLY A 97 11.11 19.93 11.87
CA GLY A 97 10.11 18.93 12.22
C GLY A 97 10.68 17.58 12.65
N GLY A 98 11.99 17.37 12.47
CA GLY A 98 12.68 16.13 12.87
C GLY A 98 12.38 14.93 11.94
N LEU A 99 13.04 13.81 12.21
CA LEU A 99 12.97 12.58 11.39
C LEU A 99 11.53 12.07 11.21
N LEU A 100 10.74 12.05 12.29
CA LEU A 100 9.36 11.55 12.24
C LEU A 100 8.48 12.32 11.27
N TRP A 101 8.61 13.65 11.27
CA TRP A 101 7.83 14.50 10.39
C TRP A 101 8.23 14.31 8.91
N GLN A 102 9.53 14.22 8.64
CA GLN A 102 10.04 13.98 7.29
C GLN A 102 9.59 12.61 6.76
N LEU A 103 9.67 11.57 7.59
CA LEU A 103 9.20 10.24 7.21
C LEU A 103 7.68 10.21 6.96
N LEU A 104 6.88 10.93 7.76
CA LEU A 104 5.44 11.07 7.53
C LEU A 104 5.14 11.75 6.19
N LEU A 105 5.80 12.89 5.90
CA LEU A 105 5.60 13.60 4.63
C LEU A 105 5.98 12.74 3.43
N ARG A 106 7.15 12.10 3.50
CA ARG A 106 7.62 11.20 2.44
C ARG A 106 6.68 10.01 2.26
N SER A 107 6.26 9.37 3.36
CA SER A 107 5.29 8.27 3.32
C SER A 107 3.98 8.68 2.66
N PHE A 108 3.52 9.89 2.94
CA PHE A 108 2.31 10.44 2.34
C PHE A 108 2.49 10.64 0.82
N VAL A 109 3.60 11.22 0.39
CA VAL A 109 3.88 11.48 -1.03
C VAL A 109 4.06 10.18 -1.82
N VAL A 110 4.88 9.26 -1.30
CA VAL A 110 5.09 7.95 -1.95
C VAL A 110 3.81 7.12 -1.97
N GLY A 111 2.97 7.25 -0.94
CA GLY A 111 1.67 6.60 -0.95
C GLY A 111 0.71 7.16 -2.02
N LEU A 112 0.76 8.46 -2.32
CA LEU A 112 0.02 9.02 -3.45
C LEU A 112 0.53 8.47 -4.80
N GLU A 113 1.84 8.30 -4.93
CA GLU A 113 2.44 7.61 -6.09
C GLU A 113 1.95 6.15 -6.18
N GLY A 114 1.89 5.43 -5.06
CA GLY A 114 1.34 4.08 -4.99
C GLY A 114 -0.12 3.99 -5.44
N ILE A 115 -0.96 4.97 -5.10
CA ILE A 115 -2.33 5.08 -5.61
C ILE A 115 -2.33 5.27 -7.13
N ALA A 116 -1.53 6.21 -7.64
CA ALA A 116 -1.43 6.47 -9.07
C ALA A 116 -0.95 5.23 -9.83
N THR A 117 0.07 4.55 -9.33
CA THR A 117 0.61 3.30 -9.88
C THR A 117 -0.44 2.19 -9.91
N SER A 118 -1.20 2.01 -8.82
CA SER A 118 -2.27 1.01 -8.75
C SER A 118 -3.38 1.28 -9.77
N LEU A 119 -3.75 2.53 -9.99
CA LEU A 119 -4.71 2.92 -11.03
C LEU A 119 -4.15 2.71 -12.44
N LEU A 120 -2.85 3.00 -12.65
CA LEU A 120 -2.17 2.76 -13.92
C LEU A 120 -2.03 1.26 -14.24
N VAL A 121 -1.99 0.38 -13.27
CA VAL A 121 -2.04 -1.09 -13.45
C VAL A 121 -3.47 -1.55 -13.71
N LEU A 122 -4.44 -0.98 -12.98
CA LEU A 122 -5.86 -1.36 -13.06
C LEU A 122 -6.45 -1.14 -14.47
N LEU A 123 -6.16 0.02 -15.08
CA LEU A 123 -6.76 0.40 -16.36
C LEU A 123 -6.37 -0.54 -17.51
N PRO A 124 -5.08 -0.82 -17.79
CA PRO A 124 -4.68 -1.77 -18.83
C PRO A 124 -5.23 -3.18 -18.61
N LEU A 125 -5.21 -3.65 -17.36
CA LEU A 125 -5.74 -4.96 -16.99
C LEU A 125 -7.25 -5.05 -17.22
N ALA A 126 -8.01 -4.01 -16.84
CA ALA A 126 -9.44 -3.97 -17.10
C ALA A 126 -9.76 -4.05 -18.60
N LEU A 127 -8.97 -3.36 -19.44
CA LEU A 127 -9.10 -3.40 -20.90
C LEU A 127 -8.73 -4.77 -21.47
N LEU A 128 -7.62 -5.36 -21.03
CA LEU A 128 -7.15 -6.67 -21.51
C LEU A 128 -8.12 -7.81 -21.15
N LEU A 129 -8.70 -7.74 -19.95
CA LEU A 129 -9.61 -8.76 -19.44
C LEU A 129 -11.09 -8.47 -19.76
N GLY A 130 -11.38 -7.39 -20.49
CA GLY A 130 -12.75 -7.01 -20.84
C GLY A 130 -13.64 -6.61 -19.65
N VAL A 131 -13.05 -6.27 -18.49
CA VAL A 131 -13.76 -5.90 -17.29
C VAL A 131 -14.31 -4.48 -17.42
N ARG A 132 -15.62 -4.33 -17.28
CA ARG A 132 -16.26 -3.00 -17.25
C ARG A 132 -16.19 -2.43 -15.85
N LEU A 133 -15.39 -1.39 -15.67
CA LEU A 133 -15.33 -0.64 -14.43
C LEU A 133 -16.43 0.41 -14.44
N ALA A 134 -17.34 0.34 -13.46
CA ALA A 134 -18.41 1.31 -13.26
C ALA A 134 -18.24 2.00 -11.89
N PRO A 135 -17.35 3.01 -11.78
CA PRO A 135 -17.06 3.63 -10.51
C PRO A 135 -18.27 4.41 -9.98
N ALA A 136 -18.75 4.04 -8.80
CA ALA A 136 -19.76 4.80 -8.08
C ALA A 136 -19.15 6.07 -7.46
N PRO A 137 -19.89 7.16 -7.23
CA PRO A 137 -19.35 8.45 -6.74
C PRO A 137 -18.56 8.36 -5.43
N TRP A 138 -18.77 7.33 -4.65
CA TRP A 138 -18.15 7.14 -3.34
C TRP A 138 -16.91 6.21 -3.33
N TRP A 139 -16.50 5.65 -4.50
CA TRP A 139 -15.31 4.80 -4.56
C TRP A 139 -14.03 5.43 -3.99
N PRO A 140 -13.82 6.78 -4.08
CA PRO A 140 -12.65 7.42 -3.51
C PRO A 140 -12.57 7.30 -1.99
N LEU A 141 -13.73 7.15 -1.32
CA LEU A 141 -13.77 6.95 0.13
C LEU A 141 -13.13 5.62 0.53
N GLY A 142 -13.48 4.53 -0.16
CA GLY A 142 -12.86 3.21 0.07
C GLY A 142 -11.35 3.25 -0.16
N LEU A 143 -10.92 3.90 -1.24
CA LEU A 143 -9.51 4.10 -1.56
C LEU A 143 -8.79 4.90 -0.47
N LEU A 144 -9.37 6.01 -0.02
CA LEU A 144 -8.80 6.87 1.02
C LEU A 144 -8.64 6.11 2.35
N LEU A 145 -9.68 5.41 2.79
CA LEU A 145 -9.66 4.68 4.06
C LEU A 145 -8.66 3.51 4.02
N LEU A 146 -8.60 2.80 2.90
CA LEU A 146 -7.60 1.75 2.69
C LEU A 146 -6.19 2.32 2.69
N TYR A 147 -5.97 3.44 2.02
CA TYR A 147 -4.69 4.14 1.98
C TYR A 147 -4.24 4.61 3.37
N LEU A 148 -5.13 5.21 4.15
CA LEU A 148 -4.80 5.66 5.51
C LEU A 148 -4.45 4.48 6.42
N ALA A 149 -5.14 3.34 6.30
CA ALA A 149 -4.77 2.11 7.01
C ALA A 149 -3.39 1.59 6.58
N ALA A 150 -3.11 1.58 5.26
CA ALA A 150 -1.82 1.18 4.71
C ALA A 150 -0.69 2.11 5.17
N LEU A 151 -0.93 3.42 5.25
CA LEU A 151 0.04 4.41 5.74
C LEU A 151 0.39 4.17 7.22
N GLY A 152 -0.60 3.90 8.06
CA GLY A 152 -0.36 3.55 9.45
C GLY A 152 0.48 2.27 9.61
N PHE A 153 0.16 1.24 8.83
CA PHE A 153 0.95 0.01 8.79
C PHE A 153 2.36 0.25 8.25
N ALA A 154 2.52 1.08 7.23
CA ALA A 154 3.80 1.48 6.67
C ALA A 154 4.73 2.15 7.70
N LEU A 155 4.18 3.01 8.57
CA LEU A 155 4.93 3.60 9.69
C LEU A 155 5.44 2.55 10.67
N ALA A 156 4.62 1.54 11.00
CA ALA A 156 5.05 0.42 11.84
C ALA A 156 6.16 -0.41 11.17
N MET A 157 6.06 -0.65 9.86
CA MET A 157 7.11 -1.33 9.08
C MET A 157 8.39 -0.49 8.97
N GLY A 158 8.26 0.83 8.81
CA GLY A 158 9.37 1.77 8.89
C GLY A 158 10.08 1.75 10.25
N ALA A 159 9.31 1.61 11.34
CA ALA A 159 9.88 1.45 12.69
C ALA A 159 10.72 0.16 12.79
N LEU A 160 10.24 -0.96 12.24
CA LEU A 160 11.00 -2.20 12.17
C LEU A 160 12.29 -2.02 11.35
N ALA A 161 12.20 -1.34 10.21
CA ALA A 161 13.37 -1.04 9.37
C ALA A 161 14.40 -0.17 10.11
N LEU A 162 13.94 0.82 10.89
CA LEU A 162 14.80 1.68 11.68
C LEU A 162 15.55 0.91 12.79
N TYR A 163 14.89 -0.11 13.37
CA TYR A 163 15.49 -0.89 14.46
C TYR A 163 16.40 -2.03 13.94
N PHE A 164 15.91 -2.82 12.98
CA PHE A 164 16.60 -4.03 12.51
C PHE A 164 17.52 -3.80 11.29
N LYS A 165 17.46 -2.62 10.67
CA LYS A 165 18.30 -2.17 9.54
C LYS A 165 18.12 -2.96 8.24
N ARG A 166 18.03 -4.29 8.28
CA ARG A 166 17.82 -5.17 7.11
C ARG A 166 16.56 -6.00 7.33
N VAL A 167 15.46 -5.61 6.70
CA VAL A 167 14.14 -6.24 6.85
C VAL A 167 13.51 -6.68 5.52
N GLY A 168 14.26 -6.60 4.40
CA GLY A 168 13.73 -6.92 3.07
C GLY A 168 13.13 -8.31 2.98
N GLY A 169 13.81 -9.35 3.51
CA GLY A 169 13.28 -10.71 3.54
C GLY A 169 11.96 -10.85 4.34
N PHE A 170 11.85 -10.14 5.45
CA PHE A 170 10.60 -10.10 6.22
C PHE A 170 9.45 -9.47 5.42
N PHE A 171 9.71 -8.38 4.71
CA PHE A 171 8.70 -7.73 3.87
C PHE A 171 8.24 -8.61 2.72
N THR A 172 9.15 -9.39 2.14
CA THR A 172 8.79 -10.37 1.12
C THR A 172 7.83 -11.41 1.68
N ILE A 173 8.06 -11.93 2.89
CA ILE A 173 7.15 -12.87 3.55
C ILE A 173 5.78 -12.23 3.77
N VAL A 174 5.72 -11.00 4.30
CA VAL A 174 4.47 -10.27 4.53
C VAL A 174 3.71 -10.05 3.22
N GLN A 175 4.40 -9.69 2.14
CA GLN A 175 3.81 -9.52 0.81
C GLN A 175 3.16 -10.81 0.30
N PHE A 176 3.88 -11.95 0.39
CA PHE A 176 3.34 -13.24 -0.05
C PHE A 176 2.17 -13.70 0.81
N LEU A 177 2.10 -13.32 2.07
CA LEU A 177 0.99 -13.61 2.97
C LEU A 177 -0.25 -12.77 2.64
N PHE A 178 -0.04 -11.51 2.23
CA PHE A 178 -1.12 -10.61 1.87
C PHE A 178 -1.77 -10.96 0.53
N LEU A 179 -1.05 -11.54 -0.42
CA LEU A 179 -1.59 -11.86 -1.73
C LEU A 179 -2.82 -12.79 -1.65
N PRO A 180 -2.72 -14.02 -1.09
CA PRO A 180 -3.88 -14.90 -0.96
C PRO A 180 -4.95 -14.32 -0.03
N TYR A 181 -4.53 -13.55 0.98
CA TYR A 181 -5.45 -12.87 1.88
C TYR A 181 -6.35 -11.88 1.13
N PHE A 182 -5.78 -10.98 0.30
CA PHE A 182 -6.58 -10.04 -0.49
C PHE A 182 -7.52 -10.76 -1.45
N PHE A 183 -7.09 -11.86 -2.06
CA PHE A 183 -7.96 -12.65 -2.94
C PHE A 183 -9.11 -13.33 -2.19
N SER A 184 -8.91 -13.72 -0.93
CA SER A 184 -10.01 -14.26 -0.11
C SER A 184 -11.14 -13.26 0.11
N LEU A 185 -10.85 -11.95 0.04
CA LEU A 185 -11.85 -10.89 0.19
C LEU A 185 -12.85 -10.78 -0.98
N VAL A 186 -12.66 -11.54 -2.06
CA VAL A 186 -13.70 -11.69 -3.11
C VAL A 186 -14.99 -12.22 -2.50
N ARG A 187 -14.87 -13.17 -1.56
CA ARG A 187 -15.99 -13.69 -0.77
C ARG A 187 -15.95 -13.09 0.63
N PHE A 188 -16.26 -11.79 0.72
CA PHE A 188 -16.25 -11.12 2.01
C PHE A 188 -17.34 -11.64 2.92
N GLU A 189 -16.95 -12.15 4.07
CA GLU A 189 -17.84 -12.59 5.14
C GLU A 189 -17.73 -11.68 6.37
N PRO A 190 -18.78 -11.56 7.21
CA PRO A 190 -18.77 -10.64 8.36
C PRO A 190 -17.61 -10.86 9.33
N TRP A 191 -17.12 -12.08 9.49
CA TRP A 191 -15.97 -12.38 10.35
C TRP A 191 -14.64 -11.83 9.83
N MET A 192 -14.56 -11.52 8.53
CA MET A 192 -13.39 -10.90 7.91
C MET A 192 -13.29 -9.40 8.22
N ALA A 193 -14.39 -8.78 8.64
CA ALA A 193 -14.44 -7.34 8.88
C ALA A 193 -13.37 -6.81 9.87
N PRO A 194 -12.99 -7.50 10.97
CA PRO A 194 -11.92 -7.04 11.84
C PRO A 194 -10.50 -7.28 11.29
N LEU A 195 -10.36 -8.04 10.19
CA LEU A 195 -9.04 -8.31 9.61
C LEU A 195 -8.40 -7.05 9.02
N PRO A 196 -7.06 -6.94 9.04
CA PRO A 196 -6.35 -5.78 8.51
C PRO A 196 -6.72 -5.48 7.06
N PHE A 197 -7.01 -4.23 6.75
CA PHE A 197 -7.35 -3.72 5.41
C PHE A 197 -8.66 -4.25 4.80
N ALA A 198 -9.28 -5.30 5.37
CA ALA A 198 -10.47 -5.93 4.79
C ALA A 198 -11.62 -4.95 4.57
N PRO A 199 -12.04 -4.12 5.53
CA PRO A 199 -13.15 -3.18 5.32
C PRO A 199 -12.85 -2.16 4.22
N GLY A 200 -11.61 -1.62 4.19
CA GLY A 200 -11.21 -0.63 3.18
C GLY A 200 -11.13 -1.24 1.78
N ALA A 201 -10.54 -2.43 1.64
CA ALA A 201 -10.44 -3.14 0.37
C ALA A 201 -11.82 -3.55 -0.16
N TYR A 202 -12.71 -4.00 0.73
CA TYR A 202 -14.06 -4.36 0.36
C TYR A 202 -14.90 -3.13 -0.03
N LEU A 203 -14.76 -2.00 0.67
CA LEU A 203 -15.38 -0.73 0.27
C LEU A 203 -14.88 -0.28 -1.11
N LEU A 204 -13.59 -0.40 -1.39
CA LEU A 204 -13.05 -0.08 -2.70
C LEU A 204 -13.70 -0.96 -3.77
N ARG A 205 -13.80 -2.27 -3.55
CA ARG A 205 -14.46 -3.21 -4.45
C ARG A 205 -15.92 -2.81 -4.70
N MET A 206 -16.72 -2.60 -3.63
CA MET A 206 -18.13 -2.18 -3.73
C MET A 206 -18.27 -0.88 -4.54
N GLY A 207 -17.28 0.03 -4.46
CA GLY A 207 -17.24 1.25 -5.24
C GLY A 207 -17.25 1.07 -6.75
N PHE A 208 -16.92 -0.14 -7.23
CA PHE A 208 -16.91 -0.48 -8.67
C PHE A 208 -17.96 -1.52 -9.06
N THR A 209 -18.64 -2.14 -8.08
CA THR A 209 -19.74 -3.10 -8.35
C THR A 209 -21.13 -2.46 -8.26
N GLY A 210 -21.19 -1.17 -7.91
CA GLY A 210 -22.47 -0.43 -7.80
C GLY A 210 -23.25 -0.69 -6.50
N GLU A 211 -22.71 -1.50 -5.59
CA GLU A 211 -23.30 -1.76 -4.28
C GLU A 211 -23.12 -0.54 -3.37
N GLY A 212 -24.16 -0.11 -2.69
CA GLY A 212 -24.09 1.00 -1.74
C GLY A 212 -23.35 0.60 -0.44
N PRO A 213 -22.46 1.45 0.10
CA PRO A 213 -21.74 1.13 1.33
C PRO A 213 -22.68 1.18 2.53
N SER A 214 -22.63 0.19 3.41
CA SER A 214 -23.30 0.29 4.71
C SER A 214 -22.53 1.26 5.63
N LEU A 215 -23.26 2.06 6.42
CA LEU A 215 -22.66 2.99 7.37
C LEU A 215 -21.75 2.27 8.40
N ALA A 216 -22.14 1.05 8.78
CA ALA A 216 -21.35 0.21 9.69
C ALA A 216 -19.99 -0.17 9.08
N LEU A 217 -19.96 -0.55 7.79
CA LEU A 217 -18.72 -0.90 7.10
C LEU A 217 -17.79 0.32 6.93
N VAL A 218 -18.36 1.48 6.59
CA VAL A 218 -17.59 2.74 6.50
C VAL A 218 -17.02 3.11 7.87
N GLY A 219 -17.83 3.02 8.93
CA GLY A 219 -17.38 3.27 10.30
C GLY A 219 -16.25 2.33 10.74
N LEU A 220 -16.35 1.05 10.38
CA LEU A 220 -15.33 0.06 10.70
C LEU A 220 -14.03 0.32 9.92
N ALA A 221 -14.11 0.66 8.64
CA ALA A 221 -12.94 1.02 7.84
C ALA A 221 -12.26 2.30 8.36
N ALA A 222 -13.03 3.31 8.75
CA ALA A 222 -12.53 4.55 9.33
C ALA A 222 -11.86 4.29 10.70
N PHE A 223 -12.49 3.48 11.55
CA PHE A 223 -11.91 3.05 12.83
C PHE A 223 -10.58 2.32 12.63
N GLN A 224 -10.53 1.37 11.69
CA GLN A 224 -9.33 0.61 11.40
C GLN A 224 -8.21 1.50 10.84
N ALA A 225 -8.53 2.42 9.93
CA ALA A 225 -7.59 3.40 9.40
C ALA A 225 -6.98 4.26 10.52
N LEU A 226 -7.83 4.80 11.41
CA LEU A 226 -7.38 5.58 12.56
C LEU A 226 -6.53 4.76 13.52
N LEU A 227 -6.96 3.53 13.83
CA LEU A 227 -6.23 2.62 14.71
C LEU A 227 -4.82 2.35 14.18
N PHE A 228 -4.69 2.01 12.90
CA PHE A 228 -3.37 1.75 12.29
C PHE A 228 -2.50 2.99 12.23
N LEU A 229 -3.07 4.16 11.92
CA LEU A 229 -2.32 5.42 11.95
C LEU A 229 -1.77 5.71 13.35
N VAL A 230 -2.60 5.57 14.39
CA VAL A 230 -2.17 5.80 15.78
C VAL A 230 -1.10 4.78 16.18
N LEU A 231 -1.34 3.49 15.95
CA LEU A 231 -0.39 2.43 16.30
C LEU A 231 0.93 2.57 15.54
N GLY A 232 0.87 2.86 14.23
CA GLY A 232 2.06 3.07 13.40
C GLY A 232 2.88 4.28 13.85
N PHE A 233 2.21 5.40 14.12
CA PHE A 233 2.86 6.60 14.64
C PHE A 233 3.50 6.37 16.00
N VAL A 234 2.80 5.73 16.94
CA VAL A 234 3.32 5.41 18.28
C VAL A 234 4.51 4.46 18.18
N ALA A 235 4.41 3.40 17.33
CA ALA A 235 5.51 2.46 17.12
C ALA A 235 6.75 3.17 16.56
N MET A 236 6.57 4.03 15.55
CA MET A 236 7.65 4.79 14.95
C MET A 236 8.28 5.78 15.94
N ALA A 237 7.47 6.52 16.69
CA ALA A 237 7.94 7.46 17.70
C ALA A 237 8.72 6.75 18.82
N TRP A 238 8.20 5.63 19.29
CA TRP A 238 8.85 4.83 20.34
C TRP A 238 10.20 4.27 19.86
N VAL A 239 10.23 3.63 18.69
CA VAL A 239 11.47 3.07 18.14
C VAL A 239 12.49 4.16 17.86
N TYR A 240 12.07 5.29 17.30
CA TYR A 240 12.96 6.44 17.10
C TYR A 240 13.58 6.93 18.41
N ALA A 241 12.79 7.03 19.47
CA ALA A 241 13.29 7.41 20.78
C ALA A 241 14.32 6.41 21.35
N VAL A 242 14.08 5.11 21.17
CA VAL A 242 15.01 4.04 21.59
C VAL A 242 16.32 4.09 20.78
N VAL A 243 16.23 4.19 19.44
CA VAL A 243 17.41 4.22 18.55
C VAL A 243 18.26 5.47 18.83
N ARG A 244 17.62 6.63 19.04
CA ARG A 244 18.28 7.87 19.41
C ARG A 244 19.01 7.77 20.76
N ARG A 245 18.35 7.23 21.79
CA ARG A 245 18.95 7.07 23.14
C ARG A 245 20.15 6.12 23.12
N ARG A 246 20.14 5.10 22.25
CA ARG A 246 21.22 4.12 22.13
C ARG A 246 22.35 4.54 21.18
N GLY A 247 22.25 5.72 20.56
CA GLY A 247 23.25 6.20 19.59
C GLY A 247 23.39 5.29 18.35
N LEU A 248 22.29 4.60 17.97
CA LEU A 248 22.31 3.64 16.86
C LEU A 248 22.08 4.29 15.50
N LEU A 249 21.76 5.58 15.43
CA LEU A 249 21.46 6.30 14.18
C LEU A 249 22.67 6.34 13.22
N GLY A 250 23.88 6.46 13.72
CA GLY A 250 25.12 6.53 12.91
C GLY A 250 25.87 5.21 12.73
N ARG A 251 25.34 4.09 13.18
CA ARG A 251 26.01 2.77 13.08
C ARG A 251 25.34 1.90 12.01
N TYR A 252 25.56 2.23 10.75
CA TYR A 252 25.14 1.42 9.61
C TYR A 252 26.33 0.78 8.91
#